data_0c1423e752cf63ebf25f3a6c80ee46bf
#
_entry.id   0c1423e752cf63ebf25f3a6c80ee46bf
#
_cell.length_a   1.000
_cell.length_b   1.000
_cell.length_c   1.000
_cell.angle_alpha   90.00
_cell.angle_beta   90.00
_cell.angle_gamma   90.00
#
_symmetry.space_group_name_H-M   'P 1'
#
loop_
_entity.id
_entity.type
_entity.pdbx_description
1 polymer ?
#
loop_
_entity_poly.entity_id
_entity_poly.type
_entity_poly.pdbx_seq_one_letter_code
_entity_poly.pdbx_strand_id
1 'polypeptide(L)'
;DAVTFVKKIENLDYVDAVKFLAQKAGMQMPEESTYDDTLSKLRRKILEINRATAKFYHSYMMSDRGKVGLDYFLSRGLSRKTIQHFGLGYAPDDWHSLERHLHSLGFKQIEMQAAGVIKQGKRGYYDTFVNRVMTPIIDVRGNVIAFGGRVLDDSKPKYINSSETLVYKKTYELF
;
A
#
# COMPACT_ATOMS: atom_id res chain seq x y z
N ASP A 1 11.70 -28.93 -0.93
CA ASP A 1 10.61 -29.83 -0.53
C ASP A 1 9.39 -29.64 -1.43
N ALA A 2 8.38 -30.51 -1.31
CA ALA A 2 7.19 -30.50 -2.16
C ALA A 2 6.42 -29.17 -2.11
N VAL A 3 6.35 -28.53 -0.95
CA VAL A 3 5.67 -27.24 -0.76
C VAL A 3 6.39 -26.14 -1.53
N THR A 4 7.72 -26.08 -1.42
CA THR A 4 8.54 -25.11 -2.16
C THR A 4 8.43 -25.28 -3.67
N PHE A 5 8.36 -26.53 -4.14
CA PHE A 5 8.18 -26.85 -5.56
C PHE A 5 6.82 -26.36 -6.07
N VAL A 6 5.73 -26.67 -5.37
CA VAL A 6 4.37 -26.26 -5.75
C VAL A 6 4.22 -24.74 -5.70
N LYS A 7 4.78 -24.08 -4.69
CA LYS A 7 4.80 -22.59 -4.62
C LYS A 7 5.38 -21.98 -5.90
N LYS A 8 6.48 -22.53 -6.41
CA LYS A 8 7.15 -21.99 -7.60
C LYS A 8 6.41 -22.27 -8.91
N ILE A 9 5.84 -23.47 -9.05
CA ILE A 9 5.16 -23.87 -10.30
C ILE A 9 3.77 -23.26 -10.41
N GLU A 10 2.99 -23.31 -9.33
CA GLU A 10 1.60 -22.84 -9.31
C GLU A 10 1.49 -21.35 -8.86
N ASN A 11 2.62 -20.71 -8.59
CA ASN A 11 2.67 -19.32 -8.13
C ASN A 11 1.79 -19.06 -6.91
N LEU A 12 1.80 -19.98 -5.95
CA LEU A 12 1.00 -19.95 -4.73
C LEU A 12 1.81 -19.45 -3.54
N ASP A 13 1.15 -18.87 -2.55
CA ASP A 13 1.77 -18.64 -1.26
C ASP A 13 1.92 -19.97 -0.48
N TYR A 14 2.56 -19.92 0.68
CA TYR A 14 2.83 -21.15 1.47
C TYR A 14 1.54 -21.87 1.87
N VAL A 15 0.54 -21.14 2.30
CA VAL A 15 -0.75 -21.72 2.77
C VAL A 15 -1.51 -22.34 1.61
N ASP A 16 -1.59 -21.65 0.48
CA ASP A 16 -2.28 -22.13 -0.71
C ASP A 16 -1.56 -23.33 -1.32
N ALA A 17 -0.22 -23.37 -1.27
CA ALA A 17 0.55 -24.54 -1.71
C ALA A 17 0.29 -25.76 -0.81
N VAL A 18 0.18 -25.58 0.50
CA VAL A 18 -0.19 -26.65 1.44
C VAL A 18 -1.61 -27.14 1.20
N LYS A 19 -2.58 -26.24 0.99
CA LYS A 19 -3.96 -26.60 0.63
C LYS A 19 -4.03 -27.41 -0.66
N PHE A 20 -3.32 -26.96 -1.69
CA PHE A 20 -3.25 -27.67 -2.97
C PHE A 20 -2.70 -29.11 -2.82
N LEU A 21 -1.60 -29.24 -2.08
CA LEU A 21 -1.02 -30.57 -1.81
C LEU A 21 -1.94 -31.46 -0.98
N ALA A 22 -2.60 -30.92 0.05
CA ALA A 22 -3.54 -31.66 0.88
C ALA A 22 -4.73 -32.15 0.06
N GLN A 23 -5.29 -31.32 -0.81
CA GLN A 23 -6.37 -31.70 -1.72
C GLN A 23 -5.93 -32.80 -2.70
N LYS A 24 -4.72 -32.71 -3.27
CA LYS A 24 -4.14 -33.73 -4.15
C LYS A 24 -3.90 -35.06 -3.44
N ALA A 25 -3.54 -34.99 -2.16
CA ALA A 25 -3.31 -36.18 -1.32
C ALA A 25 -4.61 -36.78 -0.73
N GLY A 26 -5.77 -36.18 -1.01
CA GLY A 26 -7.07 -36.64 -0.45
C GLY A 26 -7.18 -36.45 1.06
N MET A 27 -6.34 -35.57 1.63
CA MET A 27 -6.37 -35.24 3.06
C MET A 27 -7.41 -34.16 3.30
N GLN A 28 -8.34 -34.42 4.23
CA GLN A 28 -9.22 -33.36 4.74
C GLN A 28 -8.39 -32.36 5.56
N MET A 29 -8.31 -31.14 5.07
CA MET A 29 -7.80 -30.03 5.92
C MET A 29 -8.80 -29.80 7.04
N PRO A 30 -8.34 -29.45 8.27
CA PRO A 30 -9.23 -28.95 9.29
C PRO A 30 -10.04 -27.76 8.73
N GLU A 31 -11.32 -27.69 9.08
CA GLU A 31 -12.22 -26.59 8.66
C GLU A 31 -11.50 -25.25 8.77
N GLU A 32 -11.77 -24.37 7.80
CA GLU A 32 -11.13 -23.05 7.58
C GLU A 32 -10.57 -22.46 8.87
N SER A 33 -9.24 -22.47 8.97
CA SER A 33 -8.59 -22.07 10.21
C SER A 33 -8.96 -20.61 10.49
N THR A 34 -9.20 -20.28 11.75
CA THR A 34 -9.33 -18.91 12.27
C THR A 34 -8.21 -18.00 11.76
N TYR A 35 -7.09 -18.57 11.35
CA TYR A 35 -5.94 -17.91 10.74
C TYR A 35 -6.24 -17.38 9.33
N ASP A 36 -6.86 -18.14 8.43
CA ASP A 36 -7.24 -17.69 7.08
C ASP A 36 -8.27 -16.55 7.14
N ASP A 37 -9.21 -16.63 8.07
CA ASP A 37 -10.19 -15.56 8.30
C ASP A 37 -9.51 -14.29 8.83
N THR A 38 -8.53 -14.42 9.72
CA THR A 38 -7.74 -13.31 10.26
C THR A 38 -6.92 -12.63 9.16
N LEU A 39 -6.25 -13.40 8.29
CA LEU A 39 -5.50 -12.84 7.15
C LEU A 39 -6.41 -12.16 6.15
N SER A 40 -7.57 -12.73 5.84
CA SER A 40 -8.55 -12.14 4.93
C SER A 40 -9.11 -10.81 5.48
N LYS A 41 -9.36 -10.73 6.79
CA LYS A 41 -9.75 -9.50 7.46
C LYS A 41 -8.65 -8.45 7.40
N LEU A 42 -7.39 -8.85 7.64
CA LEU A 42 -6.25 -7.94 7.57
C LEU A 42 -6.03 -7.42 6.14
N ARG A 43 -6.13 -8.27 5.12
CA ARG A 43 -6.07 -7.84 3.70
C ARG A 43 -7.12 -6.78 3.39
N ARG A 44 -8.37 -6.99 3.78
CA ARG A 44 -9.43 -5.98 3.61
C ARG A 44 -9.11 -4.68 4.33
N LYS A 45 -8.60 -4.77 5.54
CA LYS A 45 -8.22 -3.60 6.33
C LYS A 45 -7.08 -2.82 5.67
N ILE A 46 -6.08 -3.50 5.13
CA ILE A 46 -4.99 -2.86 4.36
C ILE A 46 -5.53 -2.12 3.14
N LEU A 47 -6.45 -2.72 2.38
CA LEU A 47 -7.06 -2.05 1.22
C LEU A 47 -7.90 -0.82 1.63
N GLU A 48 -8.62 -0.89 2.74
CA GLU A 48 -9.35 0.26 3.30
C GLU A 48 -8.39 1.41 3.69
N ILE A 49 -7.28 1.08 4.36
CA ILE A 49 -6.24 2.04 4.74
C ILE A 49 -5.60 2.67 3.50
N ASN A 50 -5.22 1.87 2.51
CA ASN A 50 -4.63 2.36 1.27
C ASN A 50 -5.59 3.31 0.54
N ARG A 51 -6.87 2.97 0.47
CA ARG A 51 -7.90 3.84 -0.12
C ARG A 51 -8.03 5.16 0.64
N ALA A 52 -8.07 5.12 1.96
CA ALA A 52 -8.14 6.33 2.79
C ALA A 52 -6.87 7.18 2.64
N THR A 53 -5.70 6.54 2.56
CA THR A 53 -4.41 7.19 2.33
C THR A 53 -4.36 7.90 0.97
N ALA A 54 -4.81 7.24 -0.10
CA ALA A 54 -4.88 7.84 -1.43
C ALA A 54 -5.79 9.08 -1.44
N LYS A 55 -6.96 8.99 -0.81
CA LYS A 55 -7.87 10.14 -0.66
C LYS A 55 -7.23 11.28 0.13
N PHE A 56 -6.53 10.97 1.21
CA PHE A 56 -5.85 11.96 2.03
C PHE A 56 -4.79 12.72 1.22
N TYR A 57 -3.90 12.03 0.52
CA TYR A 57 -2.86 12.67 -0.29
C TYR A 57 -3.43 13.48 -1.45
N HIS A 58 -4.47 12.98 -2.10
CA HIS A 58 -5.13 13.71 -3.19
C HIS A 58 -5.82 14.98 -2.66
N SER A 59 -6.61 14.88 -1.60
CA SER A 59 -7.29 16.02 -0.99
C SER A 59 -6.31 17.07 -0.45
N TYR A 60 -5.21 16.63 0.16
CA TYR A 60 -4.17 17.54 0.64
C TYR A 60 -3.53 18.31 -0.52
N MET A 61 -3.19 17.61 -1.62
CA MET A 61 -2.63 18.24 -2.81
C MET A 61 -3.56 19.28 -3.43
N MET A 62 -4.86 19.07 -3.36
CA MET A 62 -5.88 19.99 -3.90
C MET A 62 -6.15 21.19 -2.96
N SER A 63 -5.63 21.16 -1.74
CA SER A 63 -5.70 22.29 -0.80
C SER A 63 -4.59 23.31 -1.05
N ASP A 64 -4.74 24.52 -0.49
CA ASP A 64 -3.71 25.56 -0.58
C ASP A 64 -2.36 25.11 -0.04
N ARG A 65 -2.37 24.29 1.02
CA ARG A 65 -1.15 23.78 1.66
C ARG A 65 -0.40 22.77 0.79
N GLY A 66 -1.11 22.01 -0.02
CA GLY A 66 -0.54 20.98 -0.88
C GLY A 66 -0.32 21.41 -2.34
N LYS A 67 -0.59 22.67 -2.65
CA LYS A 67 -0.53 23.22 -4.01
C LYS A 67 0.81 23.00 -4.71
N VAL A 68 1.91 22.95 -3.97
CA VAL A 68 3.24 22.65 -4.52
C VAL A 68 3.27 21.30 -5.26
N GLY A 69 2.58 20.30 -4.76
CA GLY A 69 2.45 18.98 -5.43
C GLY A 69 1.63 19.07 -6.72
N LEU A 70 0.53 19.82 -6.69
CA LEU A 70 -0.28 20.04 -7.88
C LEU A 70 0.50 20.80 -8.97
N ASP A 71 1.18 21.87 -8.59
CA ASP A 71 2.00 22.69 -9.50
C ASP A 71 3.13 21.84 -10.13
N TYR A 72 3.72 20.92 -9.37
CA TYR A 72 4.69 19.97 -9.89
C TYR A 72 4.12 19.14 -11.06
N PHE A 73 2.98 18.50 -10.86
CA PHE A 73 2.36 17.68 -11.91
C PHE A 73 1.93 18.51 -13.12
N LEU A 74 1.38 19.70 -12.91
CA LEU A 74 1.01 20.61 -14.00
C LEU A 74 2.24 21.06 -14.78
N SER A 75 3.35 21.37 -14.11
CA SER A 75 4.62 21.74 -14.77
C SER A 75 5.22 20.61 -15.61
N ARG A 76 4.88 19.36 -15.29
CA ARG A 76 5.26 18.16 -16.05
C ARG A 76 4.32 17.87 -17.22
N GLY A 77 3.36 18.73 -17.48
CA GLY A 77 2.44 18.62 -18.61
C GLY A 77 1.22 17.73 -18.34
N LEU A 78 0.98 17.31 -17.10
CA LEU A 78 -0.22 16.54 -16.77
C LEU A 78 -1.42 17.48 -16.68
N SER A 79 -2.55 17.07 -17.26
CA SER A 79 -3.81 17.81 -17.11
C SER A 79 -4.45 17.53 -15.74
N ARG A 80 -5.29 18.45 -15.25
CA ARG A 80 -6.09 18.22 -14.03
C ARG A 80 -6.93 16.95 -14.14
N LYS A 81 -7.48 16.67 -15.32
CA LYS A 81 -8.25 15.45 -15.59
C LYS A 81 -7.40 14.19 -15.38
N THR A 82 -6.17 14.20 -15.89
CA THR A 82 -5.22 13.09 -15.71
C THR A 82 -4.84 12.91 -14.24
N ILE A 83 -4.54 14.00 -13.54
CA ILE A 83 -4.21 13.99 -12.11
C ILE A 83 -5.35 13.38 -11.29
N GLN A 84 -6.58 13.76 -11.57
CA GLN A 84 -7.76 13.22 -10.90
C GLN A 84 -8.01 11.75 -11.27
N HIS A 85 -7.88 11.41 -12.56
CA HIS A 85 -8.11 10.05 -13.04
C HIS A 85 -7.17 9.02 -12.37
N PHE A 86 -5.89 9.35 -12.25
CA PHE A 86 -4.89 8.49 -11.61
C PHE A 86 -4.80 8.65 -10.08
N GLY A 87 -5.59 9.54 -9.50
CA GLY A 87 -5.60 9.76 -8.06
C GLY A 87 -4.26 10.24 -7.51
N LEU A 88 -3.52 11.04 -8.30
CA LEU A 88 -2.23 11.58 -7.87
C LEU A 88 -2.41 12.47 -6.65
N GLY A 89 -1.40 12.53 -5.79
CA GLY A 89 -1.48 13.25 -4.53
C GLY A 89 -0.15 13.83 -4.08
N TYR A 90 -0.15 14.38 -2.89
CA TYR A 90 1.03 14.93 -2.23
C TYR A 90 1.03 14.60 -0.73
N ALA A 91 2.11 13.99 -0.26
CA ALA A 91 2.32 13.71 1.15
C ALA A 91 2.85 14.98 1.83
N PRO A 92 2.19 15.46 2.91
CA PRO A 92 2.62 16.64 3.63
C PRO A 92 4.08 16.57 4.11
N ASP A 93 4.69 17.73 4.29
CA ASP A 93 5.98 17.86 4.97
C ASP A 93 5.79 17.80 6.50
N ASP A 94 5.29 16.67 6.96
CA ASP A 94 4.98 16.37 8.36
C ASP A 94 5.08 14.84 8.55
N TRP A 95 5.83 14.44 9.56
CA TRP A 95 6.12 13.02 9.84
C TRP A 95 4.95 12.22 10.42
N HIS A 96 3.85 12.86 10.79
CA HIS A 96 2.72 12.25 11.51
C HIS A 96 1.34 12.65 10.97
N SER A 97 1.26 13.38 9.87
CA SER A 97 -0.01 13.90 9.36
C SER A 97 -0.95 12.79 8.90
N LEU A 98 -0.43 11.78 8.19
CA LEU A 98 -1.22 10.63 7.75
C LEU A 98 -1.63 9.76 8.93
N GLU A 99 -0.70 9.44 9.84
CA GLU A 99 -1.00 8.67 11.05
C GLU A 99 -2.16 9.28 11.85
N ARG A 100 -2.10 10.58 12.11
CA ARG A 100 -3.19 11.30 12.81
C ARG A 100 -4.51 11.21 12.04
N HIS A 101 -4.47 11.40 10.73
CA HIS A 101 -5.67 11.32 9.91
C HIS A 101 -6.30 9.92 9.95
N LEU A 102 -5.51 8.87 9.73
CA LEU A 102 -6.00 7.48 9.76
C LEU A 102 -6.48 7.08 11.16
N HIS A 103 -5.81 7.55 12.21
CA HIS A 103 -6.26 7.34 13.59
C HIS A 103 -7.64 7.97 13.83
N SER A 104 -7.88 9.17 13.30
CA SER A 104 -9.20 9.83 13.39
C SER A 104 -10.32 9.06 12.68
N LEU A 105 -9.98 8.22 11.70
CA LEU A 105 -10.90 7.31 11.01
C LEU A 105 -11.09 5.97 11.74
N GLY A 106 -10.43 5.74 12.87
CA GLY A 106 -10.55 4.55 13.69
C GLY A 106 -9.57 3.42 13.35
N PHE A 107 -8.60 3.65 12.47
CA PHE A 107 -7.57 2.65 12.18
C PHE A 107 -6.54 2.57 13.31
N LYS A 108 -6.00 1.37 13.53
CA LYS A 108 -4.97 1.11 14.54
C LYS A 108 -3.57 1.21 13.93
N GLN A 109 -2.59 1.62 14.75
CA GLN A 109 -1.19 1.73 14.31
C GLN A 109 -0.65 0.41 13.72
N ILE A 110 -0.98 -0.73 14.33
CA ILE A 110 -0.55 -2.04 13.82
C ILE A 110 -1.14 -2.34 12.42
N GLU A 111 -2.35 -1.91 12.15
CA GLU A 111 -2.99 -2.04 10.84
C GLU A 111 -2.34 -1.11 9.81
N MET A 112 -2.03 0.13 10.18
CA MET A 112 -1.34 1.09 9.33
C MET A 112 0.08 0.62 8.99
N GLN A 113 0.78 0.03 9.97
CA GLN A 113 2.10 -0.57 9.75
C GLN A 113 2.01 -1.77 8.80
N ALA A 114 1.02 -2.63 8.96
CA ALA A 114 0.78 -3.76 8.05
C ALA A 114 0.49 -3.29 6.62
N ALA A 115 -0.16 -2.14 6.44
CA ALA A 115 -0.36 -1.50 5.14
C ALA A 115 0.91 -0.82 4.59
N GLY A 116 1.95 -0.66 5.40
CA GLY A 116 3.20 -0.03 5.01
C GLY A 116 3.14 1.50 4.89
N VAL A 117 2.06 2.13 5.33
CA VAL A 117 1.89 3.60 5.24
C VAL A 117 2.51 4.35 6.40
N ILE A 118 2.81 3.65 7.50
CA ILE A 118 3.65 4.13 8.60
C ILE A 118 4.75 3.10 8.89
N LYS A 119 5.81 3.57 9.53
CA LYS A 119 6.95 2.74 9.97
C LYS A 119 7.20 2.96 11.46
N GLN A 120 7.75 1.95 12.12
CA GLN A 120 8.19 2.05 13.49
C GLN A 120 9.68 2.42 13.55
N GLY A 121 9.98 3.54 14.19
CA GLY A 121 11.33 4.00 14.49
C GLY A 121 11.66 3.88 15.96
N LYS A 122 12.85 4.37 16.35
CA LYS A 122 13.30 4.36 17.75
C LYS A 122 12.44 5.22 18.68
N ARG A 123 11.77 6.26 18.15
CA ARG A 123 10.94 7.21 18.90
C ARG A 123 9.45 7.02 18.72
N GLY A 124 9.02 5.93 18.11
CA GLY A 124 7.62 5.63 17.79
C GLY A 124 7.35 5.55 16.29
N TYR A 125 6.08 5.57 15.92
CA TYR A 125 5.67 5.49 14.53
C TYR A 125 5.83 6.83 13.80
N TYR A 126 6.06 6.75 12.49
CA TYR A 126 6.11 7.92 11.59
C TYR A 126 5.60 7.55 10.20
N ASP A 127 5.15 8.54 9.44
CA ASP A 127 4.63 8.35 8.09
C ASP A 127 5.74 7.87 7.14
N THR A 128 5.43 6.88 6.32
CA THR A 128 6.39 6.33 5.33
C THR A 128 6.77 7.37 4.28
N PHE A 129 5.82 8.19 3.86
CA PHE A 129 6.01 9.21 2.83
C PHE A 129 5.83 10.61 3.43
N VAL A 130 6.84 11.46 3.24
CA VAL A 130 6.88 12.83 3.73
C VAL A 130 7.43 13.73 2.63
N ASN A 131 6.76 14.86 2.39
CA ASN A 131 7.17 15.87 1.39
C ASN A 131 7.46 15.25 0.01
N ARG A 132 6.51 14.46 -0.49
CA ARG A 132 6.63 13.75 -1.76
C ARG A 132 5.35 13.86 -2.58
N VAL A 133 5.48 14.02 -3.89
CA VAL A 133 4.36 13.74 -4.80
C VAL A 133 4.13 12.24 -4.84
N MET A 134 2.84 11.85 -4.81
CA MET A 134 2.42 10.48 -4.59
C MET A 134 1.66 9.93 -5.80
N THR A 135 2.01 8.71 -6.16
CA THR A 135 1.31 7.95 -7.20
C THR A 135 0.78 6.65 -6.58
N PRO A 136 -0.53 6.44 -6.53
CA PRO A 136 -1.08 5.16 -6.09
C PRO A 136 -0.78 4.07 -7.12
N ILE A 137 -0.44 2.89 -6.63
CA ILE A 137 -0.32 1.68 -7.45
C ILE A 137 -1.65 0.94 -7.31
N ILE A 138 -2.30 0.70 -8.45
CA ILE A 138 -3.67 0.18 -8.51
C ILE A 138 -3.64 -1.18 -9.22
N ASP A 139 -4.28 -2.19 -8.62
CA ASP A 139 -4.42 -3.51 -9.22
C ASP A 139 -5.48 -3.54 -10.33
N VAL A 140 -5.57 -4.67 -11.02
CA VAL A 140 -6.54 -4.86 -12.12
C VAL A 140 -8.01 -4.76 -11.69
N ARG A 141 -8.28 -4.85 -10.38
CA ARG A 141 -9.62 -4.71 -9.80
C ARG A 141 -9.94 -3.27 -9.35
N GLY A 142 -8.98 -2.34 -9.50
CA GLY A 142 -9.13 -0.95 -9.08
C GLY A 142 -8.79 -0.69 -7.59
N ASN A 143 -8.19 -1.64 -6.89
CA ASN A 143 -7.76 -1.45 -5.51
C ASN A 143 -6.42 -0.73 -5.46
N VAL A 144 -6.27 0.22 -4.55
CA VAL A 144 -4.97 0.82 -4.23
C VAL A 144 -4.19 -0.17 -3.36
N ILE A 145 -3.11 -0.73 -3.90
CA ILE A 145 -2.32 -1.77 -3.23
C ILE A 145 -0.99 -1.27 -2.67
N ALA A 146 -0.49 -0.14 -3.17
CA ALA A 146 0.78 0.45 -2.75
C ALA A 146 0.88 1.90 -3.24
N PHE A 147 2.02 2.53 -2.98
CA PHE A 147 2.33 3.90 -3.39
C PHE A 147 3.78 4.03 -3.89
N GLY A 148 3.98 4.90 -4.86
CA GLY A 148 5.26 5.47 -5.21
C GLY A 148 5.30 6.94 -4.77
N GLY A 149 6.45 7.40 -4.27
CA GLY A 149 6.66 8.78 -3.83
C GLY A 149 7.96 9.36 -4.35
N ARG A 150 7.91 10.57 -4.92
CA ARG A 150 9.05 11.32 -5.43
C ARG A 150 9.20 12.63 -4.68
N VAL A 151 10.43 12.95 -4.24
CA VAL A 151 10.74 14.28 -3.67
C VAL A 151 10.65 15.38 -4.74
N LEU A 152 10.33 16.58 -4.31
CA LEU A 152 10.30 17.77 -5.15
C LEU A 152 11.66 18.51 -5.22
N ASP A 153 12.53 18.23 -4.27
CA ASP A 153 13.87 18.79 -4.10
C ASP A 153 14.96 17.77 -4.42
N ASP A 154 16.21 18.06 -4.04
CA ASP A 154 17.38 17.19 -4.23
C ASP A 154 17.62 16.21 -3.06
N SER A 155 16.69 16.11 -2.13
CA SER A 155 16.80 15.17 -1.01
C SER A 155 16.84 13.71 -1.47
N LYS A 156 17.47 12.86 -0.67
CA LYS A 156 17.64 11.43 -0.98
C LYS A 156 16.83 10.57 0.00
N PRO A 157 16.32 9.45 -0.45
CA PRO A 157 16.28 8.94 -1.81
C PRO A 157 15.25 9.70 -2.67
N LYS A 158 15.54 9.88 -3.96
CA LYS A 158 14.66 10.62 -4.90
C LYS A 158 13.29 9.95 -5.05
N TYR A 159 13.28 8.62 -5.16
CA TYR A 159 12.06 7.81 -5.27
C TYR A 159 12.01 6.80 -4.13
N ILE A 160 10.84 6.62 -3.54
CA ILE A 160 10.51 5.51 -2.63
C ILE A 160 9.24 4.85 -3.11
N ASN A 161 9.21 3.50 -3.04
CA ASN A 161 8.00 2.72 -3.22
C ASN A 161 7.61 2.06 -1.91
N SER A 162 6.35 1.72 -1.73
CA SER A 162 5.88 0.92 -0.61
C SER A 162 6.73 -0.34 -0.43
N SER A 163 6.93 -0.76 0.80
CA SER A 163 7.41 -2.11 1.11
C SER A 163 6.35 -3.13 0.75
N GLU A 164 6.74 -4.40 0.58
CA GLU A 164 5.79 -5.48 0.35
C GLU A 164 4.82 -5.65 1.52
N THR A 165 3.58 -5.94 1.21
CA THR A 165 2.50 -6.19 2.17
C THR A 165 1.72 -7.45 1.77
N LEU A 166 0.66 -7.79 2.50
CA LEU A 166 -0.24 -8.89 2.12
C LEU A 166 -0.96 -8.66 0.79
N VAL A 167 -1.03 -7.41 0.31
CA VAL A 167 -1.73 -7.04 -0.93
C VAL A 167 -0.79 -6.59 -2.04
N TYR A 168 0.51 -6.41 -1.76
CA TYR A 168 1.49 -5.89 -2.70
C TYR A 168 2.80 -6.67 -2.66
N LYS A 169 3.24 -7.17 -3.83
CA LYS A 169 4.53 -7.85 -4.02
C LYS A 169 5.23 -7.28 -5.24
N LYS A 170 6.44 -6.76 -5.05
CA LYS A 170 7.23 -6.08 -6.12
C LYS A 170 7.57 -6.99 -7.31
N THR A 171 7.57 -8.30 -7.12
CA THR A 171 7.92 -9.29 -8.17
C THR A 171 6.81 -9.53 -9.19
N TYR A 172 5.58 -9.14 -8.93
CA TYR A 172 4.44 -9.44 -9.81
C TYR A 172 3.96 -8.25 -10.65
N GLU A 173 4.56 -7.08 -10.50
CA GLU A 173 4.08 -5.83 -11.10
C GLU A 173 5.02 -5.24 -12.17
N LEU A 174 5.92 -6.05 -12.70
CA LEU A 174 6.85 -5.65 -13.77
C LEU A 174 6.42 -6.10 -15.17
N PHE A 175 5.09 -6.22 -15.39
CA PHE A 175 4.58 -6.50 -16.73
C PHE A 175 3.33 -5.70 -17.02
#